data_1d0ccb0472e2d6b3b03315189f008413
#
_entry.id   1d0ccb0472e2d6b3b03315189f008413
#
_cell.length_a   1.000
_cell.length_b   1.000
_cell.length_c   1.000
_cell.angle_alpha   90.00
_cell.angle_beta   90.00
_cell.angle_gamma   90.00
#
_symmetry.space_group_name_H-M   'P 1'
#
loop_
_entity.id
_entity.type
_entity.pdbx_description
1 polymer ?
#
loop_
_entity_poly.entity_id
_entity_poly.type
_entity_poly.pdbx_seq_one_letter_code
_entity_poly.pdbx_strand_id
1 'polypeptide(L)'
;MATCTVSPLLAENVGTGCGENAYKCYQCKRCTSGCPVAQYAGMHPAMIMRAVQLGQLDMVFDDRFIWLCTGCETCTTRCPQGIDIAAIIDELKIIARREGRIPAGTPSAAMLKLNYDSFVRWGRIWEVELIARDVLKRPSSAKAWFTLGPKMLLKGKINPTLKKGDTVAMKRMVQTAESITKAREQKEAAE
;
A
#
# COMPACT_ATOMS: atom_id res chain seq x y z
N MET A 1 -14.28 25.35 1.07
CA MET A 1 -14.46 24.50 2.26
C MET A 1 -14.62 23.08 1.76
N ALA A 2 -13.64 22.21 2.00
CA ALA A 2 -13.78 20.80 1.63
C ALA A 2 -14.82 20.17 2.56
N THR A 3 -15.93 19.70 2.02
CA THR A 3 -16.92 18.91 2.75
C THR A 3 -16.27 17.58 3.11
N CYS A 4 -15.98 17.37 4.39
CA CYS A 4 -15.47 16.10 4.88
C CYS A 4 -16.58 15.04 4.73
N THR A 5 -16.38 14.09 3.84
CA THR A 5 -17.35 12.99 3.66
C THR A 5 -17.15 12.00 4.80
N VAL A 6 -18.13 11.91 5.68
CA VAL A 6 -18.14 10.94 6.78
C VAL A 6 -18.85 9.67 6.28
N SER A 7 -18.14 8.55 6.24
CA SER A 7 -18.73 7.24 5.98
C SER A 7 -18.91 6.51 7.32
N PRO A 8 -20.12 6.42 7.87
CA PRO A 8 -20.36 5.78 9.17
C PRO A 8 -19.98 4.30 9.17
N LEU A 9 -19.98 3.66 8.01
CA LEU A 9 -19.65 2.24 7.85
C LEU A 9 -18.15 1.98 7.58
N LEU A 10 -17.29 3.02 7.59
CA LEU A 10 -15.89 2.84 7.25
C LEU A 10 -15.17 1.83 8.16
N ALA A 11 -15.38 1.96 9.47
CA ALA A 11 -14.73 1.06 10.42
C ALA A 11 -15.23 -0.38 10.26
N GLU A 12 -16.47 -0.58 9.88
CA GLU A 12 -17.06 -1.88 9.57
C GLU A 12 -16.52 -2.43 8.25
N ASN A 13 -16.48 -1.63 7.19
CA ASN A 13 -15.95 -2.03 5.89
C ASN A 13 -14.47 -2.40 5.96
N VAL A 14 -13.66 -1.63 6.68
CA VAL A 14 -12.26 -1.95 6.96
C VAL A 14 -12.17 -3.21 7.81
N GLY A 15 -13.04 -3.34 8.82
CA GLY A 15 -13.10 -4.51 9.70
C GLY A 15 -13.45 -5.79 8.95
N THR A 16 -14.44 -5.79 8.06
CA THR A 16 -14.79 -6.94 7.21
C THR A 16 -13.64 -7.29 6.27
N GLY A 17 -12.93 -6.25 5.78
CA GLY A 17 -11.81 -6.40 4.87
C GLY A 17 -10.59 -7.08 5.47
N CYS A 18 -10.18 -6.70 6.66
CA CYS A 18 -8.98 -7.24 7.32
C CYS A 18 -9.26 -8.11 8.55
N GLY A 19 -10.52 -8.29 8.97
CA GLY A 19 -10.89 -9.05 10.16
C GLY A 19 -10.63 -8.32 11.48
N GLU A 20 -10.31 -7.03 11.45
CA GLU A 20 -9.90 -6.25 12.61
C GLU A 20 -10.96 -5.25 13.06
N ASN A 21 -11.12 -5.10 14.38
CA ASN A 21 -12.06 -4.14 14.95
C ASN A 21 -11.33 -2.85 15.41
N ALA A 22 -11.45 -1.78 14.59
CA ALA A 22 -10.84 -0.50 14.89
C ALA A 22 -11.38 0.17 16.17
N TYR A 23 -12.60 -0.16 16.61
CA TYR A 23 -13.21 0.42 17.82
C TYR A 23 -12.56 -0.04 19.13
N LYS A 24 -11.79 -1.14 19.13
CA LYS A 24 -10.97 -1.54 20.27
C LYS A 24 -9.86 -0.55 20.61
N CYS A 25 -9.51 0.36 19.69
CA CYS A 25 -8.43 1.32 19.87
C CYS A 25 -8.83 2.45 20.82
N TYR A 26 -8.17 2.55 21.99
CA TYR A 26 -8.35 3.62 22.96
C TYR A 26 -7.32 4.75 22.84
N GLN A 27 -6.65 4.88 21.70
CA GLN A 27 -5.79 6.01 21.35
C GLN A 27 -4.54 6.21 22.26
N CYS A 28 -3.93 5.13 22.75
CA CYS A 28 -2.74 5.20 23.61
C CYS A 28 -1.45 5.69 22.90
N LYS A 29 -1.47 5.83 21.57
CA LYS A 29 -0.37 6.34 20.71
C LYS A 29 0.92 5.50 20.70
N ARG A 30 0.96 4.31 21.30
CA ARG A 30 2.15 3.43 21.29
C ARG A 30 2.56 3.03 19.86
N CYS A 31 1.59 2.87 18.97
CA CYS A 31 1.85 2.60 17.55
C CYS A 31 2.58 3.74 16.84
N THR A 32 2.28 5.00 17.21
CA THR A 32 2.92 6.17 16.62
C THR A 32 4.36 6.35 17.08
N SER A 33 4.63 6.15 18.38
CA SER A 33 5.96 6.35 18.94
C SER A 33 7.05 5.43 18.37
N GLY A 34 6.64 4.30 17.78
CA GLY A 34 7.54 3.34 17.14
C GLY A 34 7.57 3.38 15.62
N CYS A 35 6.78 4.23 14.99
CA CYS A 35 6.65 4.24 13.54
C CYS A 35 7.81 4.99 12.87
N PRO A 36 8.61 4.31 12.01
CA PRO A 36 9.78 4.92 11.36
C PRO A 36 9.41 6.02 10.36
N VAL A 37 8.16 6.03 9.88
CA VAL A 37 7.71 6.98 8.84
C VAL A 37 6.76 8.06 9.35
N ALA A 38 6.40 8.05 10.64
CA ALA A 38 5.42 8.98 11.22
C ALA A 38 5.81 10.47 11.04
N GLN A 39 7.10 10.78 10.99
CA GLN A 39 7.61 12.13 10.85
C GLN A 39 7.63 12.66 9.40
N TYR A 40 7.38 11.78 8.41
CA TYR A 40 7.47 12.13 6.98
C TYR A 40 6.11 12.35 6.33
N ALA A 41 5.02 12.26 7.08
CA ALA A 41 3.66 12.47 6.63
C ALA A 41 2.89 13.39 7.60
N GLY A 42 1.75 13.90 7.16
CA GLY A 42 0.87 14.70 8.01
C GLY A 42 0.11 13.87 9.05
N MET A 43 -0.15 12.60 8.70
CA MET A 43 -0.79 11.65 9.61
C MET A 43 0.20 10.63 10.17
N HIS A 44 -0.22 9.93 11.21
CA HIS A 44 0.53 8.86 11.85
C HIS A 44 -0.44 7.73 12.29
N PRO A 45 0.03 6.53 12.68
CA PRO A 45 -0.82 5.36 12.94
C PRO A 45 -2.01 5.64 13.86
N ALA A 46 -1.82 6.35 14.99
CA ALA A 46 -2.93 6.64 15.91
C ALA A 46 -3.97 7.58 15.28
N MET A 47 -3.57 8.53 14.43
CA MET A 47 -4.50 9.39 13.68
C MET A 47 -5.28 8.59 12.65
N ILE A 48 -4.63 7.68 11.93
CA ILE A 48 -5.32 6.76 11.00
C ILE A 48 -6.39 5.97 11.73
N MET A 49 -6.04 5.35 12.86
CA MET A 49 -7.01 4.62 13.68
C MET A 49 -8.19 5.48 14.11
N ARG A 50 -7.93 6.75 14.49
CA ARG A 50 -8.99 7.68 14.85
C ARG A 50 -9.86 8.08 13.67
N ALA A 51 -9.27 8.34 12.52
CA ALA A 51 -9.99 8.68 11.31
C ALA A 51 -10.90 7.51 10.85
N VAL A 52 -10.41 6.27 10.94
CA VAL A 52 -11.21 5.07 10.68
C VAL A 52 -12.41 4.97 11.63
N GLN A 53 -12.19 5.15 12.95
CA GLN A 53 -13.29 5.15 13.94
C GLN A 53 -14.35 6.22 13.65
N LEU A 54 -13.94 7.38 13.15
CA LEU A 54 -14.82 8.52 12.85
C LEU A 54 -15.37 8.50 11.41
N GLY A 55 -15.01 7.50 10.59
CA GLY A 55 -15.44 7.42 9.20
C GLY A 55 -14.88 8.51 8.29
N GLN A 56 -13.74 9.12 8.65
CA GLN A 56 -13.13 10.25 7.92
C GLN A 56 -12.17 9.76 6.83
N LEU A 57 -12.72 9.19 5.75
CA LEU A 57 -11.96 8.67 4.60
C LEU A 57 -11.10 9.73 3.93
N ASP A 58 -11.62 10.94 3.76
CA ASP A 58 -10.93 12.01 3.04
C ASP A 58 -9.62 12.36 3.72
N MET A 59 -9.61 12.48 5.05
CA MET A 59 -8.38 12.73 5.80
C MET A 59 -7.31 11.65 5.58
N VAL A 60 -7.73 10.39 5.47
CA VAL A 60 -6.82 9.25 5.29
C VAL A 60 -6.26 9.22 3.88
N PHE A 61 -7.09 9.43 2.86
CA PHE A 61 -6.71 9.27 1.46
C PHE A 61 -6.02 10.50 0.87
N ASP A 62 -6.25 11.68 1.43
CA ASP A 62 -5.55 12.90 1.04
C ASP A 62 -4.12 12.98 1.62
N ASP A 63 -3.84 12.21 2.68
CA ASP A 63 -2.50 12.12 3.25
C ASP A 63 -1.68 10.99 2.61
N ARG A 64 -0.36 11.18 2.57
CA ARG A 64 0.57 10.20 2.00
C ARG A 64 0.95 9.07 2.93
N PHE A 65 0.54 9.10 4.20
CA PHE A 65 1.01 8.18 5.24
C PHE A 65 0.80 6.71 4.84
N ILE A 66 -0.41 6.34 4.40
CA ILE A 66 -0.70 4.95 4.03
C ILE A 66 0.24 4.44 2.94
N TRP A 67 0.65 5.30 2.00
CA TRP A 67 1.56 4.98 0.91
C TRP A 67 3.04 4.99 1.31
N LEU A 68 3.41 5.67 2.40
CA LEU A 68 4.74 5.65 2.98
C LEU A 68 4.93 4.46 3.93
N CYS A 69 3.85 3.85 4.39
CA CYS A 69 3.89 2.71 5.28
C CYS A 69 4.68 1.54 4.66
N THR A 70 5.74 1.13 5.34
CA THR A 70 6.67 0.07 4.91
C THR A 70 6.23 -1.33 5.32
N GLY A 71 5.09 -1.48 6.00
CA GLY A 71 4.63 -2.78 6.49
C GLY A 71 5.55 -3.40 7.55
N CYS A 72 6.23 -2.59 8.37
CA CYS A 72 7.19 -3.08 9.36
C CYS A 72 6.54 -3.69 10.62
N GLU A 73 5.21 -3.68 10.73
CA GLU A 73 4.38 -4.26 11.81
C GLU A 73 4.71 -3.79 13.24
N THR A 74 5.57 -2.80 13.39
CA THR A 74 5.91 -2.25 14.73
C THR A 74 4.68 -1.71 15.45
N CYS A 75 3.72 -1.13 14.72
CA CYS A 75 2.47 -0.64 15.27
C CYS A 75 1.59 -1.78 15.82
N THR A 76 1.49 -2.89 15.12
CA THR A 76 0.76 -4.10 15.50
C THR A 76 1.37 -4.73 16.74
N THR A 77 2.70 -4.95 16.74
CA THR A 77 3.42 -5.57 17.86
C THR A 77 3.32 -4.77 19.16
N ARG A 78 3.24 -3.43 19.06
CA ARG A 78 3.16 -2.54 20.22
C ARG A 78 1.73 -2.26 20.70
N CYS A 79 0.72 -2.78 19.99
CA CYS A 79 -0.67 -2.52 20.31
C CYS A 79 -1.10 -3.30 21.56
N PRO A 80 -1.49 -2.65 22.69
CA PRO A 80 -1.92 -3.37 23.88
C PRO A 80 -3.30 -4.03 23.72
N GLN A 81 -4.07 -3.62 22.71
CA GLN A 81 -5.36 -4.22 22.35
C GLN A 81 -5.23 -5.36 21.34
N GLY A 82 -4.02 -5.69 20.91
CA GLY A 82 -3.78 -6.74 19.94
C GLY A 82 -4.37 -6.46 18.55
N ILE A 83 -4.57 -5.18 18.19
CA ILE A 83 -5.11 -4.81 16.88
C ILE A 83 -4.00 -4.89 15.84
N ASP A 84 -4.24 -5.55 14.72
CA ASP A 84 -3.35 -5.51 13.56
C ASP A 84 -3.56 -4.21 12.77
N ILE A 85 -2.81 -3.19 13.18
CA ILE A 85 -2.87 -1.86 12.56
C ILE A 85 -2.26 -1.88 11.15
N ALA A 86 -1.30 -2.77 10.90
CA ALA A 86 -0.70 -2.90 9.58
C ALA A 86 -1.71 -3.46 8.57
N ALA A 87 -2.50 -4.46 8.96
CA ALA A 87 -3.60 -4.99 8.15
C ALA A 87 -4.67 -3.93 7.85
N ILE A 88 -5.03 -3.11 8.83
CA ILE A 88 -5.94 -1.97 8.62
C ILE A 88 -5.38 -0.99 7.58
N ILE A 89 -4.09 -0.63 7.68
CA ILE A 89 -3.44 0.27 6.70
C ILE A 89 -3.42 -0.36 5.30
N ASP A 90 -3.21 -1.64 5.18
CA ASP A 90 -3.20 -2.32 3.89
C ASP A 90 -4.60 -2.39 3.28
N GLU A 91 -5.65 -2.60 4.08
CA GLU A 91 -7.03 -2.53 3.61
C GLU A 91 -7.38 -1.11 3.12
N LEU A 92 -6.95 -0.07 3.85
CA LEU A 92 -7.12 1.32 3.40
C LEU A 92 -6.43 1.59 2.05
N LYS A 93 -5.26 1.00 1.79
CA LYS A 93 -4.60 1.09 0.47
C LYS A 93 -5.43 0.41 -0.62
N ILE A 94 -6.07 -0.72 -0.30
CA ILE A 94 -6.95 -1.45 -1.24
C ILE A 94 -8.15 -0.57 -1.59
N ILE A 95 -8.83 -0.02 -0.58
CA ILE A 95 -9.99 0.87 -0.76
C ILE A 95 -9.59 2.11 -1.58
N ALA A 96 -8.49 2.78 -1.20
CA ALA A 96 -8.00 3.95 -1.93
C ALA A 96 -7.69 3.67 -3.41
N ARG A 97 -7.20 2.46 -3.73
CA ARG A 97 -6.98 2.03 -5.12
C ARG A 97 -8.28 1.79 -5.88
N ARG A 98 -9.26 1.14 -5.25
CA ARG A 98 -10.57 0.87 -5.84
C ARG A 98 -11.28 2.17 -6.18
N GLU A 99 -11.20 3.16 -5.30
CA GLU A 99 -11.80 4.48 -5.48
C GLU A 99 -10.97 5.43 -6.36
N GLY A 100 -9.77 5.00 -6.79
CA GLY A 100 -8.87 5.83 -7.58
C GLY A 100 -8.28 7.02 -6.80
N ARG A 101 -8.36 7.01 -5.48
CA ARG A 101 -7.93 8.09 -4.57
C ARG A 101 -6.47 7.93 -4.14
N ILE A 102 -5.57 8.09 -5.11
CA ILE A 102 -4.13 8.06 -4.85
C ILE A 102 -3.63 9.50 -4.95
N PRO A 103 -3.03 10.07 -3.88
CA PRO A 103 -2.50 11.43 -3.92
C PRO A 103 -1.50 11.62 -5.05
N ALA A 104 -1.60 12.73 -5.78
CA ALA A 104 -0.68 13.04 -6.85
C ALA A 104 0.77 13.11 -6.33
N GLY A 105 1.72 12.61 -7.13
CA GLY A 105 3.12 12.65 -6.75
C GLY A 105 3.53 11.61 -5.68
N THR A 106 2.76 10.55 -5.48
CA THR A 106 3.09 9.46 -4.57
C THR A 106 3.97 8.40 -5.27
N PRO A 107 5.31 8.46 -5.14
CA PRO A 107 6.23 7.56 -5.86
C PRO A 107 6.04 6.10 -5.49
N SER A 108 5.72 5.82 -4.22
CA SER A 108 5.54 4.46 -3.71
C SER A 108 4.35 3.75 -4.36
N ALA A 109 3.22 4.44 -4.53
CA ALA A 109 2.05 3.86 -5.20
C ALA A 109 2.34 3.55 -6.68
N ALA A 110 3.05 4.44 -7.38
CA ALA A 110 3.48 4.22 -8.76
C ALA A 110 4.44 3.02 -8.87
N MET A 111 5.39 2.91 -7.94
CA MET A 111 6.36 1.81 -7.90
C MET A 111 5.68 0.47 -7.61
N LEU A 112 4.71 0.42 -6.70
CA LEU A 112 3.92 -0.79 -6.45
C LEU A 112 3.22 -1.28 -7.71
N LYS A 113 2.63 -0.37 -8.49
CA LYS A 113 1.99 -0.73 -9.76
C LYS A 113 3.01 -1.27 -10.78
N LEU A 114 4.17 -0.63 -10.90
CA LEU A 114 5.23 -1.09 -11.81
C LEU A 114 5.74 -2.48 -11.43
N ASN A 115 5.95 -2.74 -10.13
CA ASN A 115 6.34 -4.04 -9.63
C ASN A 115 5.29 -5.11 -9.96
N TYR A 116 4.01 -4.82 -9.72
CA TYR A 116 2.92 -5.73 -10.03
C TYR A 116 2.85 -6.04 -11.54
N ASP A 117 2.90 -5.02 -12.39
CA ASP A 117 2.86 -5.17 -13.85
C ASP A 117 4.03 -6.02 -14.36
N SER A 118 5.25 -5.80 -13.81
CA SER A 118 6.44 -6.59 -14.16
C SER A 118 6.30 -8.04 -13.72
N PHE A 119 5.79 -8.26 -12.50
CA PHE A 119 5.58 -9.59 -11.94
C PHE A 119 4.55 -10.41 -12.74
N VAL A 120 3.41 -9.82 -13.11
CA VAL A 120 2.39 -10.49 -13.92
C VAL A 120 2.90 -10.81 -15.32
N ARG A 121 3.70 -9.91 -15.92
CA ARG A 121 4.21 -10.06 -17.29
C ARG A 121 5.28 -11.13 -17.40
N TRP A 122 6.24 -11.17 -16.48
CA TRP A 122 7.44 -11.98 -16.56
C TRP A 122 7.48 -13.16 -15.59
N GLY A 123 6.49 -13.29 -14.69
CA GLY A 123 6.50 -14.25 -13.60
C GLY A 123 7.52 -13.94 -12.50
N ARG A 124 8.19 -12.79 -12.59
CA ARG A 124 9.15 -12.25 -11.63
C ARG A 124 9.34 -10.76 -11.85
N ILE A 125 9.88 -10.09 -10.86
CA ILE A 125 10.29 -8.70 -11.00
C ILE A 125 11.59 -8.65 -11.83
N TRP A 126 11.59 -7.84 -12.90
CA TRP A 126 12.78 -7.56 -13.70
C TRP A 126 13.23 -6.12 -13.46
N GLU A 127 14.36 -5.98 -12.77
CA GLU A 127 14.84 -4.72 -12.24
C GLU A 127 15.13 -3.69 -13.33
N VAL A 128 15.68 -4.15 -14.49
CA VAL A 128 16.01 -3.27 -15.61
C VAL A 128 14.75 -2.64 -16.21
N GLU A 129 13.67 -3.43 -16.38
CA GLU A 129 12.40 -2.90 -16.86
C GLU A 129 11.81 -1.89 -15.87
N LEU A 130 11.88 -2.18 -14.56
CA LEU A 130 11.40 -1.27 -13.54
C LEU A 130 12.11 0.08 -13.58
N ILE A 131 13.45 0.06 -13.65
CA ILE A 131 14.27 1.27 -13.74
C ILE A 131 13.91 2.06 -15.01
N ALA A 132 13.84 1.40 -16.15
CA ALA A 132 13.51 2.05 -17.43
C ALA A 132 12.13 2.71 -17.39
N ARG A 133 11.12 1.99 -16.90
CA ARG A 133 9.75 2.50 -16.78
C ARG A 133 9.61 3.60 -15.73
N ASP A 134 10.34 3.50 -14.62
CA ASP A 134 10.35 4.54 -13.60
C ASP A 134 10.94 5.83 -14.13
N VAL A 135 12.08 5.74 -14.84
CA VAL A 135 12.73 6.91 -15.46
C VAL A 135 11.85 7.52 -16.55
N LEU A 136 11.19 6.72 -17.38
CA LEU A 136 10.27 7.22 -18.41
C LEU A 136 9.08 7.97 -17.81
N LYS A 137 8.51 7.47 -16.71
CA LYS A 137 7.36 8.10 -16.05
C LYS A 137 7.75 9.28 -15.16
N ARG A 138 8.96 9.25 -14.61
CA ARG A 138 9.48 10.24 -13.67
C ARG A 138 10.92 10.60 -14.01
N PRO A 139 11.15 11.51 -14.97
CA PRO A 139 12.50 11.89 -15.38
C PRO A 139 13.38 12.38 -14.23
N SER A 140 12.77 12.92 -13.16
CA SER A 140 13.48 13.34 -11.95
C SER A 140 14.20 12.18 -11.22
N SER A 141 13.74 10.94 -11.38
CA SER A 141 14.38 9.77 -10.78
C SER A 141 15.65 9.34 -11.53
N ALA A 142 15.83 9.80 -12.77
CA ALA A 142 16.96 9.42 -13.61
C ALA A 142 18.31 9.70 -12.93
N LYS A 143 18.48 10.87 -12.30
CA LYS A 143 19.72 11.25 -11.61
C LYS A 143 20.12 10.22 -10.54
N ALA A 144 19.16 9.76 -9.75
CA ALA A 144 19.40 8.74 -8.71
C ALA A 144 19.82 7.39 -9.33
N TRP A 145 19.14 6.98 -10.40
CA TRP A 145 19.43 5.72 -11.08
C TRP A 145 20.77 5.75 -11.83
N PHE A 146 21.13 6.86 -12.47
CA PHE A 146 22.46 7.02 -13.10
C PHE A 146 23.60 6.97 -12.09
N THR A 147 23.38 7.43 -10.86
CA THR A 147 24.41 7.39 -9.80
C THR A 147 24.50 6.01 -9.16
N LEU A 148 23.36 5.35 -8.91
CA LEU A 148 23.28 4.09 -8.17
C LEU A 148 23.39 2.87 -9.08
N GLY A 149 22.81 2.94 -10.28
CA GLY A 149 22.69 1.80 -11.21
C GLY A 149 24.03 1.15 -11.56
N PRO A 150 25.07 1.89 -11.98
CA PRO A 150 26.39 1.31 -12.28
C PRO A 150 27.01 0.60 -11.06
N LYS A 151 26.86 1.17 -9.87
CA LYS A 151 27.36 0.55 -8.63
C LYS A 151 26.64 -0.76 -8.29
N MET A 152 25.32 -0.81 -8.56
CA MET A 152 24.52 -2.02 -8.36
C MET A 152 24.85 -3.09 -9.41
N LEU A 153 25.09 -2.68 -10.65
CA LEU A 153 25.47 -3.60 -11.74
C LEU A 153 26.84 -4.24 -11.46
N LEU A 154 27.84 -3.43 -11.07
CA LEU A 154 29.19 -3.92 -10.70
C LEU A 154 29.17 -4.88 -9.50
N LYS A 155 28.20 -4.70 -8.59
CA LYS A 155 28.01 -5.61 -7.44
C LYS A 155 27.14 -6.83 -7.77
N GLY A 156 26.77 -7.05 -9.03
CA GLY A 156 25.91 -8.16 -9.46
C GLY A 156 24.47 -8.11 -8.89
N LYS A 157 24.02 -6.94 -8.40
CA LYS A 157 22.68 -6.77 -7.82
C LYS A 157 21.59 -6.62 -8.87
N ILE A 158 21.94 -6.16 -10.07
CA ILE A 158 21.03 -6.03 -11.21
C ILE A 158 21.46 -7.05 -12.24
N ASN A 159 20.54 -7.94 -12.61
CA ASN A 159 20.78 -8.89 -13.70
C ASN A 159 20.25 -8.30 -15.01
N PRO A 160 21.11 -8.00 -16.00
CA PRO A 160 20.67 -7.45 -17.28
C PRO A 160 19.91 -8.49 -18.13
N THR A 161 20.14 -9.79 -17.87
CA THR A 161 19.47 -10.85 -18.62
C THR A 161 18.08 -11.14 -18.06
N LEU A 162 17.07 -11.13 -18.94
CA LEU A 162 15.71 -11.52 -18.55
C LEU A 162 15.66 -13.04 -18.36
N LYS A 163 15.55 -13.48 -17.10
CA LYS A 163 15.17 -14.85 -16.77
C LYS A 163 13.68 -14.87 -16.50
N LYS A 164 12.89 -15.39 -17.46
CA LYS A 164 11.44 -15.54 -17.28
C LYS A 164 11.16 -16.53 -16.16
N GLY A 165 10.24 -16.16 -15.26
CA GLY A 165 9.63 -17.08 -14.30
C GLY A 165 8.52 -17.90 -14.94
N ASP A 166 7.81 -18.70 -14.15
CA ASP A 166 6.63 -19.41 -14.62
C ASP A 166 5.45 -18.42 -14.79
N THR A 167 5.33 -17.91 -16.01
CA THR A 167 4.28 -16.95 -16.36
C THR A 167 2.88 -17.58 -16.41
N VAL A 168 2.79 -18.89 -16.59
CA VAL A 168 1.50 -19.61 -16.65
C VAL A 168 0.94 -19.77 -15.24
N ALA A 169 1.75 -20.27 -14.30
CA ALA A 169 1.37 -20.38 -12.90
C ALA A 169 1.01 -19.00 -12.35
N MET A 170 1.79 -17.98 -12.68
CA MET A 170 1.55 -16.60 -12.24
C MET A 170 0.21 -16.06 -12.72
N LYS A 171 -0.12 -16.20 -14.00
CA LYS A 171 -1.42 -15.77 -14.53
C LYS A 171 -2.58 -16.48 -13.85
N ARG A 172 -2.45 -17.79 -13.60
CA ARG A 172 -3.48 -18.55 -12.85
C ARG A 172 -3.66 -17.99 -11.43
N MET A 173 -2.56 -17.72 -10.70
CA MET A 173 -2.62 -17.14 -9.35
C MET A 173 -3.31 -15.77 -9.36
N VAL A 174 -2.98 -14.90 -10.31
CA VAL A 174 -3.62 -13.58 -10.45
C VAL A 174 -5.10 -13.72 -10.76
N GLN A 175 -5.48 -14.58 -11.70
CA GLN A 175 -6.90 -14.83 -12.03
C GLN A 175 -7.69 -15.35 -10.83
N THR A 176 -7.09 -16.28 -10.06
CA THR A 176 -7.72 -16.79 -8.84
C THR A 176 -7.88 -15.69 -7.79
N ALA A 177 -6.86 -14.87 -7.57
CA ALA A 177 -6.93 -13.74 -6.65
C ALA A 177 -8.00 -12.72 -7.07
N GLU A 178 -8.08 -12.39 -8.36
CA GLU A 178 -9.11 -11.48 -8.89
C GLU A 178 -10.52 -12.07 -8.73
N SER A 179 -10.70 -13.38 -8.93
CA SER A 179 -12.01 -14.02 -8.74
C SER A 179 -12.45 -13.99 -7.27
N ILE A 180 -11.54 -14.23 -6.34
CA ILE A 180 -11.80 -14.13 -4.89
C ILE A 180 -12.17 -12.70 -4.51
N THR A 181 -11.43 -11.72 -5.03
CA THR A 181 -11.69 -10.30 -4.76
C THR A 181 -13.08 -9.90 -5.26
N LYS A 182 -13.44 -10.28 -6.50
CA LYS A 182 -14.77 -10.00 -7.06
C LYS A 182 -15.90 -10.66 -6.27
N ALA A 183 -15.70 -11.92 -5.84
CA ALA A 183 -16.70 -12.61 -5.02
C ALA A 183 -16.91 -11.93 -3.65
N ARG A 184 -15.84 -11.37 -3.07
CA ARG A 184 -15.90 -10.60 -1.85
C ARG A 184 -16.65 -9.27 -2.05
N GLU A 185 -16.32 -8.53 -3.11
CA GLU A 185 -17.01 -7.28 -3.46
C GLU A 185 -18.52 -7.47 -3.71
N GLN A 186 -18.89 -8.60 -4.32
CA GLN A 186 -20.30 -8.93 -4.53
C GLN A 186 -21.04 -9.23 -3.22
N LYS A 187 -20.38 -9.85 -2.25
CA LYS A 187 -20.96 -10.08 -0.91
C LYS A 187 -21.13 -8.78 -0.15
N GLU A 188 -20.10 -7.92 -0.16
CA GLU A 188 -20.12 -6.59 0.48
C GLU A 188 -21.21 -5.68 -0.12
N ALA A 189 -21.55 -5.84 -1.39
CA ALA A 189 -22.61 -5.07 -2.06
C ALA A 189 -24.04 -5.61 -1.83
N ALA A 190 -24.16 -6.85 -1.33
CA ALA A 190 -25.45 -7.51 -1.08
C ALA A 190 -25.91 -7.41 0.39
N GLU A 191 -25.04 -6.97 1.29
CA GLU A 191 -25.31 -6.66 2.71
C GLU A 191 -25.61 -5.17 2.89
#